data_2dbe9ed0924ddc578db013f0a03ea024
#
_entry.id   2dbe9ed0924ddc578db013f0a03ea024
#
_cell.length_a   1.000
_cell.length_b   1.000
_cell.length_c   1.000
_cell.angle_alpha   90.00
_cell.angle_beta   90.00
_cell.angle_gamma   90.00
#
_symmetry.space_group_name_H-M   'P 1'
#
loop_
_entity.id
_entity.type
_entity.pdbx_description
1 polymer ?
#
loop_
_entity_poly.entity_id
_entity_poly.type
_entity_poly.pdbx_seq_one_letter_code
_entity_poly.pdbx_strand_id
1 'polypeptide(L)'
;MPEPRLRVGLIQGRETLRFRLDGLFHLLVDDAPEPTARVGGRWRAECGPDGIALWRHGAREPLLTGRRLLLRPLVEGESSFLLHEMTVGVDFHWQHDEDLSFLGCLSLEAREASSAGARMDAVNEVGLEAYLLSVISSEMSARCPTALLEAHAVISRSWLL
;
A
#
# COMPACT_ATOMS: atom_id res chain seq x y z
N MET A 1 -23.78 -1.28 -9.75
CA MET A 1 -23.04 -2.12 -8.80
C MET A 1 -21.88 -1.29 -8.28
N PRO A 2 -21.48 -1.41 -7.02
CA PRO A 2 -20.27 -0.73 -6.54
C PRO A 2 -19.04 -1.25 -7.30
N GLU A 3 -18.05 -0.38 -7.49
CA GLU A 3 -16.78 -0.74 -8.12
C GLU A 3 -16.07 -1.83 -7.30
N PRO A 4 -15.56 -2.90 -7.95
CA PRO A 4 -14.77 -3.91 -7.27
C PRO A 4 -13.50 -3.30 -6.64
N ARG A 5 -13.15 -3.75 -5.44
CA ARG A 5 -11.89 -3.37 -4.77
C ARG A 5 -10.90 -4.53 -4.84
N LEU A 6 -9.67 -4.19 -5.13
CA LEU A 6 -8.56 -5.14 -5.23
C LEU A 6 -7.68 -5.02 -3.99
N ARG A 7 -7.07 -6.12 -3.61
CA ARG A 7 -6.01 -6.18 -2.60
C ARG A 7 -4.71 -6.59 -3.28
N VAL A 8 -3.79 -5.65 -3.41
CA VAL A 8 -2.52 -5.81 -4.11
C VAL A 8 -1.39 -5.85 -3.10
N GLY A 9 -0.68 -6.99 -2.99
CA GLY A 9 0.50 -7.11 -2.16
C GLY A 9 1.64 -6.28 -2.73
N LEU A 10 2.12 -5.29 -1.98
CA LEU A 10 3.22 -4.41 -2.37
C LEU A 10 4.54 -4.87 -1.79
N ILE A 11 4.55 -5.28 -0.54
CA ILE A 11 5.73 -5.72 0.21
C ILE A 11 5.35 -6.95 1.03
N GLN A 12 6.25 -7.92 1.08
CA GLN A 12 6.08 -9.13 1.86
C GLN A 12 7.22 -9.33 2.86
N GLY A 13 6.87 -9.63 4.11
CA GLY A 13 7.79 -10.11 5.11
C GLY A 13 8.86 -9.11 5.54
N ARG A 14 8.56 -7.84 5.67
CA ARG A 14 9.46 -6.81 6.22
C ARG A 14 9.34 -6.72 7.74
N GLU A 15 10.44 -6.41 8.41
CA GLU A 15 10.46 -6.08 9.84
C GLU A 15 10.12 -4.62 10.07
N THR A 16 10.63 -3.76 9.21
CA THR A 16 10.46 -2.30 9.29
C THR A 16 10.05 -1.75 7.94
N LEU A 17 9.13 -0.81 7.96
CA LEU A 17 8.68 -0.09 6.78
C LEU A 17 8.65 1.41 7.07
N ARG A 18 9.22 2.22 6.17
CA ARG A 18 9.10 3.67 6.19
C ARG A 18 8.17 4.12 5.08
N PHE A 19 7.27 5.04 5.41
CA PHE A 19 6.29 5.54 4.44
C PHE A 19 5.88 6.99 4.74
N ARG A 20 5.30 7.63 3.75
CA ARG A 20 4.73 8.97 3.85
C ARG A 20 3.28 8.96 3.37
N LEU A 21 2.44 9.66 4.09
CA LEU A 21 1.05 9.92 3.72
C LEU A 21 0.96 11.35 3.19
N ASP A 22 0.60 11.48 1.93
CA ASP A 22 0.34 12.76 1.26
C ASP A 22 -1.18 12.99 1.29
N GLY A 23 -1.61 13.90 2.18
CA GLY A 23 -3.00 14.08 2.58
C GLY A 23 -3.31 13.48 3.95
N LEU A 24 -4.59 13.42 4.30
CA LEU A 24 -5.08 12.89 5.58
C LEU A 24 -5.72 11.52 5.40
N PHE A 25 -5.47 10.65 6.37
CA PHE A 25 -5.97 9.30 6.41
C PHE A 25 -6.63 8.99 7.75
N HIS A 26 -7.70 8.22 7.71
CA HIS A 26 -8.23 7.52 8.88
C HIS A 26 -7.35 6.32 9.18
N LEU A 27 -6.89 6.20 10.42
CA LEU A 27 -6.19 5.02 10.92
C LEU A 27 -7.19 4.14 11.67
N LEU A 28 -7.36 2.92 11.20
CA LEU A 28 -8.16 1.87 11.84
C LEU A 28 -7.21 0.76 12.30
N VAL A 29 -7.49 0.19 13.46
CA VAL A 29 -6.66 -0.83 14.11
C VAL A 29 -7.49 -2.08 14.35
N ASP A 30 -6.96 -3.24 13.97
CA ASP A 30 -7.53 -4.57 14.23
C ASP A 30 -9.02 -4.67 13.84
N ASP A 31 -9.35 -4.17 12.64
CA ASP A 31 -10.70 -4.17 12.07
C ASP A 31 -11.74 -3.41 12.90
N ALA A 32 -11.29 -2.47 13.74
CA ALA A 32 -12.20 -1.60 14.48
C ALA A 32 -13.17 -0.88 13.53
N PRO A 33 -14.48 -0.77 13.90
CA PRO A 33 -15.47 -0.12 13.04
C PRO A 33 -15.24 1.39 12.90
N GLU A 34 -14.65 2.01 13.92
CA GLU A 34 -14.39 3.46 13.96
C GLU A 34 -12.91 3.76 13.88
N PRO A 35 -12.53 4.88 13.21
CA PRO A 35 -11.15 5.29 13.16
C PRO A 35 -10.59 5.64 14.54
N THR A 36 -9.40 5.12 14.83
CA THR A 36 -8.66 5.42 16.07
C THR A 36 -8.06 6.83 16.04
N ALA A 37 -7.62 7.27 14.85
CA ALA A 37 -6.99 8.58 14.67
C ALA A 37 -7.10 9.06 13.22
N ARG A 38 -6.82 10.37 13.01
CA ARG A 38 -6.51 10.96 11.71
C ARG A 38 -5.02 11.23 11.63
N VAL A 39 -4.39 10.76 10.56
CA VAL A 39 -2.93 10.79 10.43
C VAL A 39 -2.52 11.30 9.04
N GLY A 40 -1.33 11.88 8.96
CA GLY A 40 -0.68 12.33 7.73
C GLY A 40 0.81 12.55 7.97
N GLY A 41 1.59 12.76 6.91
CA GLY A 41 3.02 12.98 6.99
C GLY A 41 3.85 11.69 7.06
N ARG A 42 5.03 11.72 7.69
CA ARG A 42 6.02 10.64 7.67
C ARG A 42 5.89 9.68 8.85
N TRP A 43 5.97 8.40 8.57
CA TRP A 43 5.76 7.31 9.50
C TRP A 43 6.78 6.20 9.34
N ARG A 44 6.95 5.43 10.41
CA ARG A 44 7.68 4.17 10.45
C ARG A 44 6.82 3.12 11.14
N ALA A 45 6.71 1.96 10.55
CA ALA A 45 6.09 0.79 11.14
C ALA A 45 7.17 -0.24 11.46
N GLU A 46 7.09 -0.86 12.63
CA GLU A 46 8.01 -1.91 13.10
C GLU A 46 7.19 -3.10 13.59
N CYS A 47 7.45 -4.28 13.05
CA CYS A 47 6.76 -5.49 13.46
C CYS A 47 7.52 -6.18 14.61
N GLY A 48 6.83 -6.38 15.72
CA GLY A 48 7.32 -7.07 16.91
C GLY A 48 6.40 -8.21 17.34
N PRO A 49 6.70 -8.86 18.49
CA PRO A 49 5.90 -9.97 19.01
C PRO A 49 4.42 -9.63 19.25
N ASP A 50 4.14 -8.40 19.63
CA ASP A 50 2.81 -7.90 19.98
C ASP A 50 2.04 -7.35 18.79
N GLY A 51 2.67 -7.30 17.60
CA GLY A 51 2.10 -6.73 16.37
C GLY A 51 2.97 -5.62 15.78
N ILE A 52 2.34 -4.73 15.02
CA ILE A 52 2.97 -3.62 14.31
C ILE A 52 2.87 -2.36 15.16
N ALA A 53 4.01 -1.86 15.63
CA ALA A 53 4.12 -0.56 16.28
C ALA A 53 4.25 0.55 15.24
N LEU A 54 3.38 1.58 15.33
CA LEU A 54 3.35 2.71 14.41
C LEU A 54 3.98 3.94 15.03
N TRP A 55 5.06 4.43 14.42
CA TRP A 55 5.85 5.56 14.91
C TRP A 55 5.71 6.75 13.98
N ARG A 56 5.36 7.92 14.53
CA ARG A 56 5.49 9.17 13.79
C ARG A 56 6.97 9.53 13.65
N HIS A 57 7.37 10.11 12.52
CA HIS A 57 8.74 10.55 12.32
C HIS A 57 9.20 11.50 13.44
N GLY A 58 10.33 11.16 14.09
CA GLY A 58 10.88 11.91 15.22
C GLY A 58 10.24 11.64 16.58
N ALA A 59 9.22 10.80 16.67
CA ALA A 59 8.63 10.42 17.96
C ALA A 59 9.53 9.47 18.75
N ARG A 60 9.45 9.55 20.08
CA ARG A 60 10.18 8.67 21.01
C ARG A 60 9.38 7.44 21.43
N GLU A 61 8.08 7.45 21.21
CA GLU A 61 7.16 6.37 21.53
C GLU A 61 6.24 6.09 20.34
N PRO A 62 5.78 4.85 20.17
CA PRO A 62 4.81 4.54 19.14
C PRO A 62 3.47 5.22 19.43
N LEU A 63 2.75 5.61 18.37
CA LEU A 63 1.39 6.11 18.51
C LEU A 63 0.45 5.01 19.05
N LEU A 64 0.62 3.79 18.53
CA LEU A 64 -0.15 2.61 18.90
C LEU A 64 0.53 1.34 18.38
N THR A 65 0.02 0.19 18.79
CA THR A 65 0.39 -1.14 18.28
C THR A 65 -0.87 -1.92 17.94
N GLY A 66 -0.86 -2.67 16.85
CA GLY A 66 -1.97 -3.54 16.40
C GLY A 66 -1.47 -4.62 15.44
N ARG A 67 -2.28 -5.64 15.22
CA ARG A 67 -1.95 -6.71 14.27
C ARG A 67 -2.25 -6.33 12.83
N ARG A 68 -3.25 -5.48 12.63
CA ARG A 68 -3.60 -4.89 11.34
C ARG A 68 -3.81 -3.39 11.50
N LEU A 69 -3.12 -2.61 10.68
CA LEU A 69 -3.26 -1.15 10.63
C LEU A 69 -3.75 -0.76 9.23
N LEU A 70 -4.98 -0.27 9.14
CA LEU A 70 -5.56 0.19 7.89
C LEU A 70 -5.55 1.71 7.84
N LEU A 71 -4.85 2.25 6.86
CA LEU A 71 -4.77 3.68 6.55
C LEU A 71 -5.68 3.95 5.34
N ARG A 72 -6.84 4.54 5.60
CA ARG A 72 -7.87 4.85 4.58
C ARG A 72 -7.85 6.35 4.29
N PRO A 73 -7.69 6.80 3.02
CA PRO A 73 -7.73 8.20 2.69
C PRO A 73 -9.06 8.84 3.09
N LEU A 74 -9.04 10.08 3.60
CA LEU A 74 -10.25 10.82 3.89
C LEU A 74 -11.03 11.13 2.61
N VAL A 75 -10.31 11.45 1.54
CA VAL A 75 -10.86 11.72 0.22
C VAL A 75 -10.15 10.82 -0.79
N GLU A 76 -10.89 9.88 -1.37
CA GLU A 76 -10.36 9.00 -2.40
C GLU A 76 -9.94 9.81 -3.64
N GLY A 77 -8.79 9.46 -4.22
CA GLY A 77 -8.23 10.11 -5.41
C GLY A 77 -7.45 11.41 -5.14
N GLU A 78 -7.58 12.02 -3.96
CA GLU A 78 -6.84 13.24 -3.59
C GLU A 78 -5.65 12.96 -2.66
N SER A 79 -5.67 11.84 -1.96
CA SER A 79 -4.62 11.43 -1.03
C SER A 79 -3.89 10.22 -1.56
N SER A 80 -2.58 10.18 -1.36
CA SER A 80 -1.70 9.07 -1.74
C SER A 80 -0.78 8.68 -0.60
N PHE A 81 -0.22 7.48 -0.67
CA PHE A 81 0.87 7.08 0.22
C PHE A 81 2.10 6.69 -0.59
N LEU A 82 3.26 7.01 -0.06
CA LEU A 82 4.55 6.70 -0.65
C LEU A 82 5.27 5.69 0.23
N LEU A 83 5.70 4.58 -0.34
CA LEU A 83 6.55 3.58 0.31
C LEU A 83 8.00 3.82 -0.08
N HIS A 84 8.89 3.86 0.92
CA HIS A 84 10.31 4.04 0.69
C HIS A 84 11.01 2.69 0.46
N GLU A 85 12.03 2.70 -0.40
CA GLU A 85 12.93 1.56 -0.63
C GLU A 85 12.19 0.29 -1.06
N MET A 86 11.26 0.44 -2.01
CA MET A 86 10.60 -0.70 -2.62
C MET A 86 11.52 -1.36 -3.66
N THR A 87 11.73 -2.66 -3.51
CA THR A 87 12.51 -3.43 -4.48
C THR A 87 11.68 -3.69 -5.73
N VAL A 88 12.14 -3.17 -6.87
CA VAL A 88 11.53 -3.36 -8.19
C VAL A 88 12.37 -4.32 -9.00
N GLY A 89 11.72 -5.19 -9.79
CA GLY A 89 12.41 -6.17 -10.62
C GLY A 89 13.08 -7.29 -9.81
N VAL A 90 12.37 -7.81 -8.81
CA VAL A 90 12.86 -8.91 -7.97
C VAL A 90 13.35 -10.08 -8.84
N ASP A 91 14.57 -10.55 -8.56
CA ASP A 91 15.25 -11.63 -9.30
C ASP A 91 15.64 -11.30 -10.76
N PHE A 92 15.50 -10.05 -11.20
CA PHE A 92 15.99 -9.60 -12.50
C PHE A 92 17.33 -8.86 -12.39
N HIS A 93 18.13 -8.87 -13.46
CA HIS A 93 19.44 -8.18 -13.50
C HIS A 93 19.37 -6.64 -13.38
N TRP A 94 18.17 -6.06 -13.49
CA TRP A 94 17.89 -4.63 -13.33
C TRP A 94 17.18 -4.31 -12.01
N GLN A 95 17.18 -5.24 -11.05
CA GLN A 95 16.62 -5.02 -9.71
C GLN A 95 17.25 -3.79 -9.05
N HIS A 96 16.42 -2.92 -8.52
CA HIS A 96 16.81 -1.74 -7.77
C HIS A 96 15.76 -1.36 -6.75
N ASP A 97 16.12 -0.50 -5.81
CA ASP A 97 15.17 0.04 -4.84
C ASP A 97 14.76 1.45 -5.25
N GLU A 98 13.48 1.74 -5.16
CA GLU A 98 12.93 3.06 -5.42
C GLU A 98 11.74 3.40 -4.52
N ASP A 99 11.43 4.70 -4.44
CA ASP A 99 10.28 5.20 -3.71
C ASP A 99 9.06 5.22 -4.64
N LEU A 100 8.00 4.51 -4.27
CA LEU A 100 6.79 4.39 -5.09
C LEU A 100 5.57 4.95 -4.37
N SER A 101 4.75 5.71 -5.11
CA SER A 101 3.52 6.33 -4.62
C SER A 101 2.29 5.60 -5.16
N PHE A 102 1.28 5.44 -4.29
CA PHE A 102 0.06 4.70 -4.58
C PHE A 102 -1.17 5.47 -4.13
N LEU A 103 -2.27 5.31 -4.87
CA LEU A 103 -3.61 5.71 -4.45
C LEU A 103 -4.28 4.57 -3.67
N GLY A 104 -5.35 4.90 -2.93
CA GLY A 104 -6.13 3.92 -2.18
C GLY A 104 -5.71 3.79 -0.73
N CYS A 105 -6.05 2.67 -0.10
CA CYS A 105 -5.73 2.40 1.30
C CYS A 105 -4.40 1.64 1.41
N LEU A 106 -3.63 1.93 2.47
CA LEU A 106 -2.49 1.12 2.87
C LEU A 106 -2.88 0.25 4.06
N SER A 107 -2.86 -1.07 3.90
CA SER A 107 -3.02 -2.05 4.98
C SER A 107 -1.66 -2.62 5.36
N LEU A 108 -1.28 -2.53 6.62
CA LEU A 108 -0.12 -3.20 7.20
C LEU A 108 -0.62 -4.37 8.02
N GLU A 109 -0.13 -5.58 7.74
CA GLU A 109 -0.64 -6.82 8.32
C GLU A 109 0.50 -7.64 8.93
N ALA A 110 0.44 -7.87 10.26
CA ALA A 110 1.40 -8.71 10.93
C ALA A 110 1.21 -10.17 10.51
N ARG A 111 2.29 -10.81 10.09
CA ARG A 111 2.32 -12.26 9.86
C ARG A 111 2.31 -13.04 11.16
N GLU A 112 1.91 -14.29 11.11
CA GLU A 112 2.15 -15.21 12.23
C GLU A 112 3.65 -15.30 12.51
N ALA A 113 4.00 -15.26 13.80
CA ALA A 113 5.39 -15.33 14.23
C ALA A 113 6.02 -16.65 13.75
N SER A 114 7.18 -16.55 13.13
CA SER A 114 7.98 -17.70 12.69
C SER A 114 9.37 -17.66 13.34
N SER A 115 10.15 -18.72 13.13
CA SER A 115 11.56 -18.74 13.55
C SER A 115 12.41 -17.62 12.94
N ALA A 116 11.94 -16.99 11.86
CA ALA A 116 12.59 -15.85 11.21
C ALA A 116 12.25 -14.48 11.84
N GLY A 117 11.52 -14.48 12.96
CA GLY A 117 11.09 -13.27 13.66
C GLY A 117 9.72 -12.76 13.24
N ALA A 118 9.34 -11.60 13.82
CA ALA A 118 8.09 -10.92 13.50
C ALA A 118 8.21 -10.16 12.18
N ARG A 119 7.25 -10.34 11.30
CA ARG A 119 7.23 -9.78 9.94
C ARG A 119 5.86 -9.21 9.63
N MET A 120 5.81 -8.22 8.73
CA MET A 120 4.56 -7.66 8.21
C MET A 120 4.55 -7.61 6.70
N ASP A 121 3.35 -7.61 6.16
CA ASP A 121 3.06 -7.34 4.75
C ASP A 121 2.45 -5.96 4.60
N ALA A 122 2.73 -5.31 3.47
CA ALA A 122 2.05 -4.09 3.06
C ALA A 122 1.17 -4.39 1.84
N VAL A 123 -0.11 -4.09 1.96
CA VAL A 123 -1.15 -4.35 0.96
C VAL A 123 -1.81 -3.05 0.57
N ASN A 124 -1.95 -2.80 -0.73
CA ASN A 124 -2.77 -1.71 -1.25
C ASN A 124 -4.20 -2.20 -1.47
N GLU A 125 -5.17 -1.55 -0.85
CA GLU A 125 -6.59 -1.77 -1.13
C GLU A 125 -7.10 -0.62 -2.01
N VAL A 126 -7.36 -0.89 -3.29
CA VAL A 126 -7.61 0.11 -4.33
C VAL A 126 -8.82 -0.27 -5.20
N GLY A 127 -9.53 0.71 -5.74
CA GLY A 127 -10.56 0.47 -6.73
C GLY A 127 -9.99 -0.10 -8.03
N LEU A 128 -10.76 -0.95 -8.70
CA LEU A 128 -10.37 -1.62 -9.95
C LEU A 128 -9.91 -0.62 -11.02
N GLU A 129 -10.66 0.47 -11.22
CA GLU A 129 -10.35 1.45 -12.27
C GLU A 129 -9.07 2.25 -11.96
N ALA A 130 -8.87 2.64 -10.71
CA ALA A 130 -7.65 3.31 -10.28
C ALA A 130 -6.41 2.39 -10.42
N TYR A 131 -6.56 1.11 -10.13
CA TYR A 131 -5.51 0.12 -10.34
C TYR A 131 -5.20 -0.07 -11.82
N LEU A 132 -6.21 -0.24 -12.67
CA LEU A 132 -6.03 -0.39 -14.13
C LEU A 132 -5.35 0.82 -14.75
N LEU A 133 -5.72 2.03 -14.32
CA LEU A 133 -5.07 3.26 -14.78
C LEU A 133 -3.57 3.26 -14.45
N SER A 134 -3.20 2.83 -13.26
CA SER A 134 -1.79 2.69 -12.84
C SER A 134 -1.04 1.65 -13.68
N VAL A 135 -1.62 0.46 -13.88
CA VAL A 135 -1.01 -0.62 -14.68
C VAL A 135 -0.80 -0.18 -16.13
N ILE A 136 -1.84 0.36 -16.77
CA ILE A 136 -1.75 0.80 -18.16
C ILE A 136 -0.69 1.89 -18.32
N SER A 137 -0.63 2.83 -17.37
CA SER A 137 0.35 3.93 -17.39
C SER A 137 1.80 3.44 -17.22
N SER A 138 2.00 2.33 -16.49
CA SER A 138 3.34 1.77 -16.26
C SER A 138 3.81 0.85 -17.38
N GLU A 139 2.90 0.15 -18.06
CA GLU A 139 3.22 -0.82 -19.10
C GLU A 139 3.20 -0.23 -20.50
N MET A 140 2.39 0.79 -20.74
CA MET A 140 2.13 1.35 -22.07
C MET A 140 2.44 2.85 -22.12
N SER A 141 3.12 3.27 -23.18
CA SER A 141 3.30 4.70 -23.43
C SER A 141 1.96 5.37 -23.82
N ALA A 142 1.73 6.59 -23.30
CA ALA A 142 0.59 7.43 -23.72
C ALA A 142 0.60 7.77 -25.22
N ARG A 143 1.70 7.49 -25.92
CA ARG A 143 1.84 7.68 -27.39
C ARG A 143 1.38 6.45 -28.18
N CYS A 144 1.00 5.37 -27.52
CA CYS A 144 0.45 4.19 -28.21
C CYS A 144 -0.88 4.54 -28.90
N PRO A 145 -1.22 3.87 -30.02
CA PRO A 145 -2.53 4.03 -30.64
C PRO A 145 -3.66 3.76 -29.65
N THR A 146 -4.71 4.58 -29.67
CA THR A 146 -5.86 4.46 -28.76
C THR A 146 -6.46 3.06 -28.75
N ALA A 147 -6.62 2.45 -29.92
CA ALA A 147 -7.13 1.08 -30.04
C ALA A 147 -6.29 0.04 -29.28
N LEU A 148 -4.97 0.23 -29.20
CA LEU A 148 -4.08 -0.64 -28.43
C LEU A 148 -4.29 -0.42 -26.93
N LEU A 149 -4.41 0.83 -26.47
CA LEU A 149 -4.68 1.16 -25.07
C LEU A 149 -6.04 0.62 -24.61
N GLU A 150 -7.07 0.75 -25.46
CA GLU A 150 -8.41 0.20 -25.21
C GLU A 150 -8.39 -1.33 -25.12
N ALA A 151 -7.73 -2.01 -26.05
CA ALA A 151 -7.59 -3.46 -26.02
C ALA A 151 -6.83 -3.94 -24.77
N HIS A 152 -5.75 -3.25 -24.39
CA HIS A 152 -4.99 -3.53 -23.19
C HIS A 152 -5.85 -3.35 -21.92
N ALA A 153 -6.64 -2.29 -21.84
CA ALA A 153 -7.55 -2.05 -20.71
C ALA A 153 -8.60 -3.16 -20.56
N VAL A 154 -9.18 -3.64 -21.67
CA VAL A 154 -10.16 -4.74 -21.67
C VAL A 154 -9.51 -6.04 -21.20
N ILE A 155 -8.32 -6.37 -21.72
CA ILE A 155 -7.58 -7.59 -21.35
C ILE A 155 -7.22 -7.53 -19.86
N SER A 156 -6.61 -6.45 -19.40
CA SER A 156 -6.19 -6.28 -17.99
C SER A 156 -7.38 -6.39 -17.03
N ARG A 157 -8.53 -5.78 -17.37
CA ARG A 157 -9.76 -5.91 -16.59
C ARG A 157 -10.26 -7.35 -16.54
N SER A 158 -10.19 -8.09 -17.64
CA SER A 158 -10.63 -9.48 -17.71
C SER A 158 -9.77 -10.45 -16.89
N TRP A 159 -8.52 -10.09 -16.61
CA TRP A 159 -7.63 -10.86 -15.75
C TRP A 159 -7.90 -10.64 -14.26
N LEU A 160 -8.50 -9.51 -13.89
CA LEU A 160 -8.72 -9.10 -12.51
C LEU A 160 -10.12 -9.47 -11.97
N LEU A 161 -11.04 -9.86 -12.83
CA LEU A 161 -12.42 -10.24 -12.51
C LEU A 161 -12.66 -11.72 -12.68
#